data_ea79aaaa7cfdc15ce4b4f649d0fc2613
#
_entry.id   ea79aaaa7cfdc15ce4b4f649d0fc2613
#
_cell.length_a   1.000
_cell.length_b   1.000
_cell.length_c   1.000
_cell.angle_alpha   90.00
_cell.angle_beta   90.00
_cell.angle_gamma   90.00
#
_symmetry.space_group_name_H-M   'P 1'
#
loop_
_entity.id
_entity.type
_entity.pdbx_description
1 polymer ?
#
loop_
_entity_poly.entity_id
_entity_poly.type
_entity_poly.pdbx_seq_one_letter_code
_entity_poly.pdbx_strand_id
1 'polypeptide(L)'
;MYIVRYADDFKIFCRKCSDADKIFIAVKKWLKERLKFEISEEKSKVVNLKKNYSEFLGFKLKAARKGEKYIARSHMSDKAVKKEAEKLKRQIIAIQHSKDSISMTTNIRQYNSMVIGIHNYYRCATCVNLDCMKIQFQINKVWYNRLRGQISRQGSIRHKYIAGRYGKVK
;
A
#
# COMPACT_ATOMS: atom_id res chain seq x y z
N MET A 1 11.62 -15.01 18.92
CA MET A 1 10.47 -15.27 18.04
C MET A 1 9.40 -14.22 18.32
N TYR A 2 8.81 -13.62 17.27
CA TYR A 2 7.68 -12.67 17.40
C TYR A 2 6.58 -13.11 16.44
N ILE A 3 5.33 -12.99 16.87
CA ILE A 3 4.14 -13.34 16.10
C ILE A 3 3.30 -12.08 15.94
N VAL A 4 2.88 -11.80 14.71
CA VAL A 4 1.92 -10.74 14.37
C VAL A 4 0.74 -11.41 13.68
N ARG A 5 -0.45 -11.16 14.18
CA ARG A 5 -1.70 -11.73 13.63
C ARG A 5 -2.69 -10.62 13.31
N TYR A 6 -3.39 -10.78 12.22
CA TYR A 6 -4.56 -9.96 11.85
C TYR A 6 -5.60 -10.88 11.20
N ALA A 7 -6.72 -11.07 11.87
CA ALA A 7 -7.75 -12.04 11.50
C ALA A 7 -7.15 -13.44 11.22
N ASP A 8 -7.25 -13.92 9.99
CA ASP A 8 -6.75 -15.22 9.55
C ASP A 8 -5.28 -15.17 9.11
N ASP A 9 -4.77 -13.98 8.82
CA ASP A 9 -3.40 -13.78 8.41
C ASP A 9 -2.47 -13.64 9.62
N PHE A 10 -1.34 -14.35 9.62
CA PHE A 10 -0.31 -14.18 10.65
C PHE A 10 1.10 -14.30 10.07
N LYS A 11 2.06 -13.68 10.76
CA LYS A 11 3.49 -13.78 10.47
C LYS A 11 4.28 -14.13 11.70
N ILE A 12 5.20 -15.04 11.53
CA ILE A 12 6.15 -15.46 12.57
C ILE A 12 7.54 -15.02 12.16
N PHE A 13 8.19 -14.21 13.00
CA PHE A 13 9.54 -13.73 12.76
C PHE A 13 10.54 -14.53 13.58
N CYS A 14 11.51 -15.16 12.90
CA CYS A 14 12.56 -15.97 13.47
C CYS A 14 13.94 -15.35 13.19
N ARG A 15 14.92 -15.61 14.05
CA ARG A 15 16.30 -15.12 13.85
C ARG A 15 17.09 -16.00 12.87
N LYS A 16 16.87 -17.32 12.93
CA LYS A 16 17.57 -18.32 12.10
C LYS A 16 16.61 -18.95 11.11
N CYS A 17 17.10 -19.29 9.94
CA CYS A 17 16.32 -19.95 8.89
C CYS A 17 15.88 -21.36 9.32
N SER A 18 16.78 -22.12 9.94
CA SER A 18 16.48 -23.46 10.47
C SER A 18 15.32 -23.49 11.46
N ASP A 19 15.19 -22.43 12.28
CA ASP A 19 14.08 -22.32 13.24
C ASP A 19 12.77 -22.00 12.50
N ALA A 20 12.84 -21.19 11.44
CA ALA A 20 11.67 -20.83 10.65
C ALA A 20 11.06 -22.07 9.96
N ASP A 21 11.89 -22.94 9.39
CA ASP A 21 11.44 -24.16 8.71
C ASP A 21 10.80 -25.14 9.73
N LYS A 22 11.42 -25.34 10.88
CA LYS A 22 10.86 -26.18 11.96
C LYS A 22 9.52 -25.65 12.46
N ILE A 23 9.42 -24.33 12.68
CA ILE A 23 8.20 -23.68 13.14
C ILE A 23 7.11 -23.77 12.07
N PHE A 24 7.44 -23.62 10.79
CA PHE A 24 6.49 -23.76 9.71
C PHE A 24 5.84 -25.16 9.70
N ILE A 25 6.66 -26.21 9.83
CA ILE A 25 6.18 -27.60 9.90
C ILE A 25 5.30 -27.81 11.16
N ALA A 26 5.77 -27.35 12.31
CA ALA A 26 5.04 -27.50 13.58
C ALA A 26 3.68 -26.78 13.55
N VAL A 27 3.62 -25.56 13.00
CA VAL A 27 2.39 -24.79 12.87
C VAL A 27 1.42 -25.44 11.88
N LYS A 28 1.93 -25.93 10.72
CA LYS A 28 1.12 -26.67 9.75
C LYS A 28 0.47 -27.90 10.39
N LYS A 29 1.23 -28.67 11.13
CA LYS A 29 0.76 -29.85 11.84
C LYS A 29 -0.27 -29.49 12.92
N TRP A 30 0.01 -28.48 13.73
CA TRP A 30 -0.89 -28.03 14.82
C TRP A 30 -2.25 -27.53 14.28
N LEU A 31 -2.25 -26.72 13.21
CA LEU A 31 -3.48 -26.23 12.59
C LEU A 31 -4.35 -27.36 12.03
N LYS A 32 -3.70 -28.35 11.41
CA LYS A 32 -4.41 -29.54 10.90
C LYS A 32 -4.99 -30.41 12.00
N GLU A 33 -4.21 -30.69 13.05
CA GLU A 33 -4.62 -31.61 14.11
C GLU A 33 -5.65 -30.99 15.08
N ARG A 34 -5.44 -29.72 15.46
CA ARG A 34 -6.26 -29.05 16.48
C ARG A 34 -7.45 -28.31 15.90
N LEU A 35 -7.29 -27.62 14.80
CA LEU A 35 -8.33 -26.76 14.22
C LEU A 35 -8.95 -27.33 12.95
N LYS A 36 -8.43 -28.44 12.42
CA LYS A 36 -8.87 -29.04 11.15
C LYS A 36 -8.75 -28.09 9.95
N PHE A 37 -7.84 -27.10 10.04
CA PHE A 37 -7.57 -26.16 8.97
C PHE A 37 -6.39 -26.61 8.13
N GLU A 38 -6.53 -26.45 6.81
CA GLU A 38 -5.44 -26.63 5.87
C GLU A 38 -4.83 -25.28 5.49
N ILE A 39 -3.51 -25.23 5.48
CA ILE A 39 -2.76 -24.04 5.07
C ILE A 39 -2.72 -23.97 3.54
N SER A 40 -3.04 -22.82 2.95
CA SER A 40 -2.81 -22.58 1.53
C SER A 40 -1.30 -22.61 1.22
N GLU A 41 -0.84 -23.60 0.50
CA GLU A 41 0.58 -23.78 0.16
C GLU A 41 1.11 -22.65 -0.74
N GLU A 42 0.26 -22.08 -1.59
CA GLU A 42 0.62 -20.95 -2.44
C GLU A 42 0.93 -19.66 -1.65
N LYS A 43 0.20 -19.43 -0.56
CA LYS A 43 0.30 -18.21 0.25
C LYS A 43 1.25 -18.34 1.43
N SER A 44 1.41 -19.56 1.94
CA SER A 44 2.19 -19.83 3.16
C SER A 44 3.60 -20.28 2.79
N LYS A 45 4.59 -19.46 3.10
CA LYS A 45 5.99 -19.74 2.78
C LYS A 45 6.97 -19.12 3.76
N VAL A 46 8.11 -19.75 3.92
CA VAL A 46 9.25 -19.19 4.65
C VAL A 46 9.99 -18.22 3.73
N VAL A 47 10.23 -17.01 4.19
CA VAL A 47 10.89 -15.95 3.41
C VAL A 47 12.08 -15.39 4.16
N ASN A 48 13.25 -15.39 3.52
CA ASN A 48 14.42 -14.71 4.05
C ASN A 48 14.33 -13.19 3.77
N LEU A 49 14.01 -12.40 4.82
CA LEU A 49 13.82 -10.96 4.72
C LEU A 49 15.08 -10.18 4.35
N LYS A 50 16.29 -10.73 4.50
CA LYS A 50 17.52 -10.08 4.03
C LYS A 50 17.65 -10.13 2.51
N LYS A 51 17.07 -11.16 1.88
CA LYS A 51 17.14 -11.35 0.42
C LYS A 51 15.87 -10.87 -0.28
N ASN A 52 14.70 -11.22 0.24
CA ASN A 52 13.42 -11.04 -0.42
C ASN A 52 12.44 -10.20 0.40
N TYR A 53 11.49 -9.56 -0.29
CA TYR A 53 10.35 -8.92 0.36
C TYR A 53 9.33 -9.97 0.82
N SER A 54 8.71 -9.73 1.96
CA SER A 54 7.54 -10.47 2.44
C SER A 54 6.34 -9.53 2.49
N GLU A 55 5.24 -9.92 1.85
CA GLU A 55 4.01 -9.12 1.82
C GLU A 55 3.09 -9.46 2.99
N PHE A 56 2.45 -8.43 3.59
CA PHE A 56 1.47 -8.56 4.65
C PHE A 56 0.56 -7.34 4.68
N LEU A 57 -0.76 -7.54 4.64
CA LEU A 57 -1.77 -6.46 4.73
C LEU A 57 -1.54 -5.30 3.74
N GLY A 58 -1.14 -5.59 2.52
CA GLY A 58 -0.87 -4.55 1.53
C GLY A 58 0.49 -3.86 1.67
N PHE A 59 1.31 -4.28 2.63
CA PHE A 59 2.71 -3.84 2.80
C PHE A 59 3.67 -4.90 2.32
N LYS A 60 4.86 -4.50 1.87
CA LYS A 60 6.02 -5.36 1.65
C LYS A 60 7.16 -4.94 2.57
N LEU A 61 7.73 -5.93 3.25
CA LEU A 61 8.75 -5.77 4.30
C LEU A 61 10.04 -6.44 3.87
N LYS A 62 11.16 -5.79 4.14
CA LYS A 62 12.51 -6.33 3.92
C LYS A 62 13.47 -5.82 5.00
N ALA A 63 14.46 -6.61 5.38
CA ALA A 63 15.58 -6.17 6.19
C ALA A 63 16.66 -5.57 5.28
N ALA A 64 16.82 -4.26 5.31
CA ALA A 64 17.83 -3.54 4.53
C ALA A 64 19.07 -3.26 5.38
N ARG A 65 20.25 -3.42 4.79
CA ARG A 65 21.52 -3.08 5.46
C ARG A 65 21.69 -1.55 5.51
N LYS A 66 22.02 -1.02 6.68
CA LYS A 66 22.41 0.39 6.88
C LYS A 66 23.66 0.43 7.74
N GLY A 67 24.81 0.62 7.11
CA GLY A 67 26.10 0.42 7.75
C GLY A 67 26.28 -1.03 8.21
N GLU A 68 26.58 -1.22 9.48
CA GLU A 68 26.75 -2.55 10.10
C GLU A 68 25.44 -3.20 10.58
N LYS A 69 24.35 -2.45 10.61
CA LYS A 69 23.06 -2.91 11.16
C LYS A 69 22.04 -3.20 10.06
N TYR A 70 21.07 -4.04 10.38
CA TYR A 70 19.87 -4.25 9.56
C TYR A 70 18.71 -3.45 10.14
N ILE A 71 18.02 -2.72 9.25
CA ILE A 71 16.81 -1.96 9.57
C ILE A 71 15.62 -2.55 8.82
N ALA A 72 14.45 -2.47 9.42
CA ALA A 72 13.21 -2.81 8.74
C ALA A 72 12.87 -1.71 7.72
N ARG A 73 12.74 -2.10 6.44
CA ARG A 73 12.26 -1.23 5.38
C ARG A 73 10.91 -1.74 4.90
N SER A 74 9.92 -0.86 4.94
CA SER A 74 8.56 -1.18 4.52
C SER A 74 8.10 -0.24 3.42
N HIS A 75 7.38 -0.79 2.47
CA HIS A 75 6.74 -0.12 1.33
C HIS A 75 5.28 -0.56 1.22
N MET A 76 4.50 0.15 0.44
CA MET A 76 3.26 -0.41 -0.11
C MET A 76 3.60 -1.62 -0.99
N SER A 77 2.76 -2.66 -0.99
CA SER A 77 2.94 -3.76 -1.94
C SER A 77 2.69 -3.26 -3.38
N ASP A 78 3.34 -3.88 -4.36
CA ASP A 78 3.21 -3.45 -5.76
C ASP A 78 1.76 -3.61 -6.26
N LYS A 79 1.05 -4.62 -5.75
CA LYS A 79 -0.38 -4.82 -5.99
C LYS A 79 -1.21 -3.67 -5.39
N ALA A 80 -0.87 -3.23 -4.18
CA ALA A 80 -1.56 -2.11 -3.53
C ALA A 80 -1.34 -0.79 -4.28
N VAL A 81 -0.10 -0.49 -4.70
CA VAL A 81 0.21 0.70 -5.50
C VAL A 81 -0.62 0.73 -6.79
N LYS A 82 -0.66 -0.39 -7.53
CA LYS A 82 -1.47 -0.50 -8.75
C LYS A 82 -2.96 -0.32 -8.46
N LYS A 83 -3.48 -1.01 -7.46
CA LYS A 83 -4.89 -0.95 -7.06
C LYS A 83 -5.34 0.46 -6.69
N GLU A 84 -4.57 1.15 -5.86
CA GLU A 84 -4.92 2.51 -5.43
C GLU A 84 -4.77 3.52 -6.57
N ALA A 85 -3.74 3.39 -7.43
CA ALA A 85 -3.62 4.21 -8.63
C ALA A 85 -4.82 4.04 -9.58
N GLU A 86 -5.27 2.80 -9.81
CA GLU A 86 -6.44 2.53 -10.68
C GLU A 86 -7.75 3.06 -10.07
N LYS A 87 -7.92 2.99 -8.76
CA LYS A 87 -9.08 3.60 -8.09
C LYS A 87 -9.12 5.11 -8.31
N LEU A 88 -7.99 5.79 -8.10
CA LEU A 88 -7.89 7.22 -8.27
C LEU A 88 -8.08 7.65 -9.73
N LYS A 89 -7.55 6.88 -10.70
CA LYS A 89 -7.80 7.12 -12.13
C LYS A 89 -9.30 7.02 -12.48
N ARG A 90 -9.99 6.01 -11.96
CA ARG A 90 -11.45 5.86 -12.16
C ARG A 90 -12.21 7.06 -11.58
N GLN A 91 -11.82 7.54 -10.43
CA GLN A 91 -12.44 8.71 -9.81
C GLN A 91 -12.19 10.00 -10.61
N ILE A 92 -11.01 10.16 -11.22
CA ILE A 92 -10.73 11.28 -12.14
C ILE A 92 -11.66 11.23 -13.37
N ILE A 93 -11.91 10.05 -13.90
CA ILE A 93 -12.87 9.86 -15.01
C ILE A 93 -14.29 10.23 -14.57
N ALA A 94 -14.70 9.85 -13.35
CA ALA A 94 -15.98 10.24 -12.79
C ALA A 94 -16.13 11.76 -12.62
N ILE A 95 -15.05 12.46 -12.23
CA ILE A 95 -15.03 13.94 -12.19
C ILE A 95 -15.23 14.52 -13.59
N GLN A 96 -14.54 13.98 -14.61
CA GLN A 96 -14.65 14.44 -16.00
C GLN A 96 -16.07 14.31 -16.54
N HIS A 97 -16.77 13.25 -16.22
CA HIS A 97 -18.12 12.95 -16.70
C HIS A 97 -19.26 13.43 -15.76
N SER A 98 -18.94 14.33 -14.83
CA SER A 98 -19.96 14.92 -13.96
C SER A 98 -20.94 15.77 -14.79
N LYS A 99 -22.25 15.56 -14.58
CA LYS A 99 -23.31 16.23 -15.34
C LYS A 99 -23.54 17.68 -14.89
N ASP A 100 -23.35 17.93 -13.63
CA ASP A 100 -23.62 19.22 -12.99
C ASP A 100 -22.55 19.58 -11.94
N SER A 101 -22.57 20.82 -11.46
CA SER A 101 -21.62 21.34 -10.48
C SER A 101 -21.69 20.61 -9.13
N ILE A 102 -22.85 20.09 -8.74
CA ILE A 102 -23.05 19.39 -7.47
C ILE A 102 -22.37 18.02 -7.55
N SER A 103 -22.66 17.25 -8.60
CA SER A 103 -22.03 15.94 -8.82
C SER A 103 -20.52 16.07 -8.98
N MET A 104 -20.04 17.11 -9.66
CA MET A 104 -18.60 17.39 -9.79
C MET A 104 -17.95 17.64 -8.44
N THR A 105 -18.57 18.48 -7.60
CA THR A 105 -18.07 18.77 -6.25
C THR A 105 -18.04 17.51 -5.37
N THR A 106 -19.07 16.69 -5.48
CA THR A 106 -19.15 15.40 -4.76
C THR A 106 -18.03 14.47 -5.18
N ASN A 107 -17.81 14.30 -6.49
CA ASN A 107 -16.74 13.47 -7.04
C ASN A 107 -15.34 13.97 -6.63
N ILE A 108 -15.12 15.29 -6.57
CA ILE A 108 -13.86 15.89 -6.08
C ILE A 108 -13.67 15.61 -4.59
N ARG A 109 -14.72 15.74 -3.77
CA ARG A 109 -14.65 15.40 -2.34
C ARG A 109 -14.31 13.92 -2.14
N GLN A 110 -14.92 13.05 -2.91
CA GLN A 110 -14.64 11.61 -2.86
C GLN A 110 -13.19 11.32 -3.25
N TYR A 111 -12.66 11.93 -4.31
CA TYR A 111 -11.25 11.83 -4.69
C TYR A 111 -10.33 12.25 -3.54
N ASN A 112 -10.58 13.38 -2.92
CA ASN A 112 -9.78 13.87 -1.80
C ASN A 112 -9.83 12.92 -0.60
N SER A 113 -11.01 12.38 -0.28
CA SER A 113 -11.18 11.38 0.78
C SER A 113 -10.40 10.10 0.50
N MET A 114 -10.36 9.64 -0.75
CA MET A 114 -9.56 8.48 -1.15
C MET A 114 -8.06 8.73 -0.97
N VAL A 115 -7.56 9.91 -1.37
CA VAL A 115 -6.15 10.30 -1.19
C VAL A 115 -5.79 10.32 0.30
N ILE A 116 -6.62 10.97 1.13
CA ILE A 116 -6.43 11.01 2.59
C ILE A 116 -6.45 9.59 3.18
N GLY A 117 -7.38 8.75 2.74
CA GLY A 117 -7.48 7.35 3.17
C GLY A 117 -6.23 6.55 2.87
N ILE A 118 -5.65 6.69 1.68
CA ILE A 118 -4.38 6.06 1.30
C ILE A 118 -3.25 6.52 2.22
N HIS A 119 -3.11 7.83 2.43
CA HIS A 119 -2.09 8.37 3.31
C HIS A 119 -2.24 7.87 4.76
N ASN A 120 -3.45 7.88 5.30
CA ASN A 120 -3.71 7.42 6.66
C ASN A 120 -3.43 5.94 6.85
N TYR A 121 -3.80 5.10 5.89
CA TYR A 121 -3.57 3.66 5.96
C TYR A 121 -2.09 3.29 5.86
N TYR A 122 -1.38 3.90 4.90
CA TYR A 122 0.01 3.54 4.62
C TYR A 122 1.07 4.38 5.34
N ARG A 123 0.67 5.35 6.18
CA ARG A 123 1.59 6.25 6.91
C ARG A 123 2.63 5.54 7.77
N CYS A 124 2.35 4.30 8.21
CA CYS A 124 3.27 3.51 9.00
C CYS A 124 4.42 2.87 8.18
N ALA A 125 4.36 2.89 6.84
CA ALA A 125 5.43 2.40 6.00
C ALA A 125 6.63 3.36 6.01
N THR A 126 7.84 2.84 6.19
CA THR A 126 9.08 3.65 6.26
C THR A 126 9.39 4.39 4.95
N CYS A 127 8.92 3.88 3.82
CA CYS A 127 9.17 4.45 2.48
C CYS A 127 7.87 4.92 1.79
N VAL A 128 6.83 5.26 2.55
CA VAL A 128 5.52 5.67 2.01
C VAL A 128 5.60 6.82 1.01
N ASN A 129 6.49 7.79 1.25
CA ASN A 129 6.63 8.95 0.35
C ASN A 129 7.05 8.52 -1.07
N LEU A 130 7.97 7.55 -1.19
CA LEU A 130 8.40 7.03 -2.49
C LEU A 130 7.24 6.31 -3.22
N ASP A 131 6.42 5.60 -2.48
CA ASP A 131 5.31 4.86 -3.07
C ASP A 131 4.15 5.80 -3.46
N CYS A 132 3.86 6.82 -2.63
CA CYS A 132 2.93 7.89 -2.99
C CYS A 132 3.40 8.69 -4.21
N MET A 133 4.70 8.96 -4.34
CA MET A 133 5.25 9.60 -5.55
C MET A 133 5.03 8.76 -6.81
N LYS A 134 5.16 7.43 -6.72
CA LYS A 134 4.85 6.54 -7.86
C LYS A 134 3.38 6.61 -8.26
N ILE A 135 2.47 6.60 -7.29
CA ILE A 135 1.04 6.76 -7.53
C ILE A 135 0.78 8.14 -8.17
N GLN A 136 1.31 9.19 -7.59
CA GLN A 136 1.18 10.56 -8.09
C GLN A 136 1.66 10.71 -9.53
N PHE A 137 2.81 10.14 -9.87
CA PHE A 137 3.34 10.17 -11.24
C PHE A 137 2.38 9.53 -12.25
N GLN A 138 1.80 8.38 -11.91
CA GLN A 138 0.81 7.72 -12.76
C GLN A 138 -0.48 8.51 -12.92
N ILE A 139 -0.91 9.22 -11.89
CA ILE A 139 -2.16 9.97 -11.84
C ILE A 139 -2.03 11.31 -12.52
N ASN A 140 -0.91 12.02 -12.36
CA ASN A 140 -0.70 13.35 -12.91
C ASN A 140 -0.93 13.41 -14.42
N LYS A 141 -0.47 12.39 -15.17
CA LYS A 141 -0.70 12.31 -16.61
C LYS A 141 -2.19 12.19 -16.95
N VAL A 142 -2.92 11.34 -16.21
CA VAL A 142 -4.36 11.16 -16.44
C VAL A 142 -5.13 12.41 -16.03
N TRP A 143 -4.80 12.98 -14.88
CA TRP A 143 -5.39 14.21 -14.38
C TRP A 143 -5.26 15.34 -15.39
N TYR A 144 -4.04 15.61 -15.85
CA TYR A 144 -3.77 16.65 -16.81
C TYR A 144 -4.53 16.44 -18.12
N ASN A 145 -4.47 15.25 -18.70
CA ASN A 145 -5.12 14.96 -19.98
C ASN A 145 -6.65 15.02 -19.93
N ARG A 146 -7.24 14.60 -18.79
CA ARG A 146 -8.69 14.49 -18.66
C ARG A 146 -9.36 15.77 -18.19
N LEU A 147 -8.71 16.53 -17.32
CA LEU A 147 -9.33 17.69 -16.65
C LEU A 147 -8.80 19.05 -17.11
N ARG A 148 -7.87 19.07 -18.08
CA ARG A 148 -7.25 20.31 -18.58
C ARG A 148 -8.27 21.36 -19.01
N GLY A 149 -9.37 20.98 -19.64
CA GLY A 149 -10.40 21.90 -20.12
C GLY A 149 -11.47 22.25 -19.08
N GLN A 150 -11.50 21.55 -17.94
CA GLN A 150 -12.55 21.71 -16.93
C GLN A 150 -12.06 22.42 -15.66
N ILE A 151 -10.76 22.47 -15.44
CA ILE A 151 -10.17 23.06 -14.24
C ILE A 151 -9.66 24.46 -14.57
N SER A 152 -10.20 25.46 -13.87
CA SER A 152 -9.69 26.82 -13.92
C SER A 152 -8.22 26.88 -13.46
N ARG A 153 -7.50 27.94 -13.87
CA ARG A 153 -6.12 28.18 -13.43
C ARG A 153 -5.99 28.15 -11.89
N GLN A 154 -6.98 28.70 -11.18
CA GLN A 154 -7.02 28.65 -9.71
C GLN A 154 -7.25 27.24 -9.16
N GLY A 155 -8.10 26.43 -9.78
CA GLY A 155 -8.29 25.02 -9.43
C GLY A 155 -7.03 24.20 -9.62
N SER A 156 -6.28 24.42 -10.70
CA SER A 156 -4.99 23.78 -10.97
C SER A 156 -3.92 24.16 -9.91
N ILE A 157 -3.89 25.43 -9.47
CA ILE A 157 -3.00 25.87 -8.39
C ILE A 157 -3.36 25.20 -7.04
N ARG A 158 -4.65 25.13 -6.71
CA ARG A 158 -5.12 24.41 -5.51
C ARG A 158 -4.75 22.93 -5.53
N HIS A 159 -4.89 22.28 -6.68
CA HIS A 159 -4.49 20.87 -6.84
C HIS A 159 -2.99 20.68 -6.58
N LYS A 160 -2.13 21.53 -7.14
CA LYS A 160 -0.67 21.51 -6.88
C LYS A 160 -0.36 21.75 -5.41
N TYR A 161 -1.10 22.64 -4.76
CA TYR A 161 -0.95 22.91 -3.34
C TYR A 161 -1.33 21.72 -2.47
N ILE A 162 -2.45 21.07 -2.75
CA ILE A 162 -2.91 19.87 -2.02
C ILE A 162 -1.93 18.72 -2.22
N ALA A 163 -1.53 18.44 -3.46
CA ALA A 163 -0.51 17.44 -3.76
C ALA A 163 0.84 17.75 -3.08
N GLY A 164 1.26 19.04 -3.05
CA GLY A 164 2.46 19.47 -2.35
C GLY A 164 2.36 19.38 -0.84
N ARG A 165 1.17 19.63 -0.25
CA ARG A 165 0.95 19.59 1.19
C ARG A 165 0.94 18.16 1.75
N TYR A 166 0.40 17.19 1.02
CA TYR A 166 0.36 15.78 1.40
C TYR A 166 1.54 14.97 0.88
N GLY A 167 2.24 15.41 -0.17
CA GLY A 167 3.46 14.80 -0.67
C GLY A 167 4.73 15.16 0.12
N LYS A 168 4.65 16.13 1.03
CA LYS A 168 5.75 16.58 1.91
C LYS A 168 5.49 16.26 3.38
N VAL A 169 4.96 15.11 3.68
CA VAL A 169 5.03 14.61 5.06
C VAL A 169 6.46 14.10 5.26
N LYS A 170 7.26 14.91 5.96
CA LYS A 170 8.62 14.57 6.40
C LYS A 170 8.60 13.41 7.37
#